data_0531369b334efcad43d9d621dac06f33
#
_entry.id   0531369b334efcad43d9d621dac06f33
#
_cell.length_a   1.000
_cell.length_b   1.000
_cell.length_c   1.000
_cell.angle_alpha   90.00
_cell.angle_beta   90.00
_cell.angle_gamma   90.00
#
_symmetry.space_group_name_H-M   'P 1'
#
loop_
_entity.id
_entity.type
_entity.pdbx_description
1 polymer ?
#
loop_
_entity_poly.entity_id
_entity_poly.type
_entity_poly.pdbx_seq_one_letter_code
_entity_poly.pdbx_strand_id
1 'polypeptide(L)'
;LSRQICAHHERRLRRIGWERALDPVAGAWAAAAYPPRPGNAVEVLIDGAEALPTVAAEMRRARSHVHVAGWYFTPSFDLERNGDSAALRHLLAELAERIDVRVLVWAGAPLPLFRPSRSDVRKMRDRLVDGSRVQVALDSHERPLHCHHEKTVVIDDRIAFVGGIDLTSEDGDRFDTPSHPARAKVGWHDVATKIQGPAVTDVAEHFGMRWHETTGERLAPAAPQPTAGNVELQIVRTVPEKIYKATPTGDFGILESYVRAFRAAQRFIYLENQFLWSPEIASILADKIAHPPTPDFRLLVVLPAKPNSGADDTRGVLGELLEADADRGRVFASTLYARSGPRADPIYVHAKLTVIDDAWLTIGSANLNEHSLFNDTEMNIVTHDPALARETRLRLWSEHLELPIDDLDRDPIDVIDNIWKPISTEQLELRKAGQPLTHRLVSLPNVSKRSSRLLGPTTGLIVDG
;
A
#
# COMPACT_ATOMS: atom_id res chain seq x y z
N LEU A 1 -15.21 -17.42 -14.41
CA LEU A 1 -15.55 -16.15 -13.75
C LEU A 1 -14.45 -15.11 -14.01
N SER A 2 -13.17 -15.36 -13.67
CA SER A 2 -12.05 -14.41 -13.87
C SER A 2 -12.01 -13.83 -15.30
N ARG A 3 -12.18 -14.66 -16.35
CA ARG A 3 -12.28 -14.19 -17.73
C ARG A 3 -13.44 -13.22 -17.98
N GLN A 4 -14.58 -13.41 -17.30
CA GLN A 4 -15.73 -12.53 -17.44
C GLN A 4 -15.48 -11.18 -16.75
N ILE A 5 -14.80 -11.20 -15.60
CA ILE A 5 -14.40 -9.99 -14.88
C ILE A 5 -13.39 -9.21 -15.72
N CYS A 6 -12.31 -9.82 -16.21
CA CYS A 6 -11.35 -9.17 -17.10
C CYS A 6 -12.04 -8.56 -18.34
N ALA A 7 -12.91 -9.31 -19.01
CA ALA A 7 -13.64 -8.80 -20.16
C ALA A 7 -14.61 -7.65 -19.82
N HIS A 8 -15.13 -7.61 -18.57
CA HIS A 8 -15.90 -6.48 -18.07
C HIS A 8 -15.03 -5.24 -17.90
N HIS A 9 -13.87 -5.38 -17.23
CA HIS A 9 -12.92 -4.30 -16.99
C HIS A 9 -12.35 -3.75 -18.32
N GLU A 10 -11.97 -4.60 -19.27
CA GLU A 10 -11.54 -4.18 -20.60
C GLU A 10 -12.58 -3.34 -21.31
N ARG A 11 -13.84 -3.79 -21.35
CA ARG A 11 -14.94 -3.02 -21.97
C ARG A 11 -15.18 -1.70 -21.24
N ARG A 12 -15.11 -1.70 -19.88
CA ARG A 12 -15.26 -0.50 -19.07
C ARG A 12 -14.17 0.51 -19.39
N LEU A 13 -12.91 0.11 -19.32
CA LEU A 13 -11.75 0.98 -19.56
C LEU A 13 -11.75 1.52 -21.00
N ARG A 14 -12.04 0.68 -22.00
CA ARG A 14 -12.16 1.13 -23.40
C ARG A 14 -13.25 2.19 -23.57
N ARG A 15 -14.40 2.03 -22.94
CA ARG A 15 -15.51 2.99 -23.01
C ARG A 15 -15.15 4.37 -22.45
N ILE A 16 -14.25 4.45 -21.48
CA ILE A 16 -13.83 5.69 -20.83
C ILE A 16 -12.47 6.21 -21.31
N GLY A 17 -11.84 5.55 -22.28
CA GLY A 17 -10.55 5.96 -22.87
C GLY A 17 -9.33 5.57 -22.05
N TRP A 18 -9.42 4.50 -21.26
CA TRP A 18 -8.35 3.98 -20.39
C TRP A 18 -7.88 2.57 -20.79
N GLU A 19 -8.11 2.12 -22.02
CA GLU A 19 -7.64 0.82 -22.52
C GLU A 19 -6.14 0.60 -22.32
N ARG A 20 -5.35 1.68 -22.37
CA ARG A 20 -3.91 1.66 -22.11
C ARG A 20 -3.53 1.17 -20.72
N ALA A 21 -4.42 1.24 -19.73
CA ALA A 21 -4.13 0.74 -18.38
C ALA A 21 -3.90 -0.78 -18.36
N LEU A 22 -4.58 -1.52 -19.27
CA LEU A 22 -4.36 -2.97 -19.44
C LEU A 22 -3.46 -3.31 -20.61
N ASP A 23 -3.35 -2.43 -21.61
CA ASP A 23 -2.48 -2.60 -22.77
C ASP A 23 -1.64 -1.33 -23.03
N PRO A 24 -0.64 -1.08 -22.14
CA PRO A 24 0.13 0.14 -22.19
C PRO A 24 1.02 0.21 -23.45
N VAL A 25 1.03 1.38 -24.10
CA VAL A 25 1.95 1.67 -25.20
C VAL A 25 3.40 1.73 -24.69
N ALA A 26 4.38 1.69 -25.57
CA ALA A 26 5.80 1.77 -25.18
C ALA A 26 6.10 3.01 -24.32
N GLY A 27 6.96 2.84 -23.31
CA GLY A 27 7.36 3.90 -22.39
C GLY A 27 7.61 3.36 -20.98
N ALA A 28 8.34 4.12 -20.15
CA ALA A 28 8.64 3.73 -18.78
C ALA A 28 7.52 4.12 -17.80
N TRP A 29 6.88 5.28 -18.01
CA TRP A 29 5.93 5.88 -17.08
C TRP A 29 4.48 5.67 -17.52
N ALA A 30 3.57 5.63 -16.56
CA ALA A 30 2.14 5.63 -16.85
C ALA A 30 1.72 6.96 -17.46
N ALA A 31 0.78 6.91 -18.42
CA ALA A 31 0.17 8.11 -18.99
C ALA A 31 -0.98 8.62 -18.09
N ALA A 32 -0.69 8.75 -16.77
CA ALA A 32 -1.59 9.23 -15.74
C ALA A 32 -1.75 10.75 -15.75
N ALA A 33 -2.61 11.28 -14.88
CA ALA A 33 -2.87 12.72 -14.78
C ALA A 33 -1.63 13.52 -14.39
N TYR A 34 -0.76 12.97 -13.54
CA TYR A 34 0.47 13.60 -13.10
C TYR A 34 1.67 13.00 -13.86
N PRO A 35 2.49 13.86 -14.51
CA PRO A 35 3.71 13.41 -15.18
C PRO A 35 4.81 13.06 -14.18
N PRO A 36 5.84 12.29 -14.58
CA PRO A 36 7.02 12.13 -13.76
C PRO A 36 7.70 13.48 -13.49
N ARG A 37 8.13 13.67 -12.24
CA ARG A 37 8.77 14.88 -11.74
C ARG A 37 10.21 14.57 -11.34
N PRO A 38 11.23 15.11 -11.99
CA PRO A 38 12.61 14.99 -11.54
C PRO A 38 12.88 15.89 -10.33
N GLY A 39 13.91 15.56 -9.55
CA GLY A 39 14.42 16.44 -8.50
C GLY A 39 13.78 16.24 -7.13
N ASN A 40 13.26 15.05 -6.82
CA ASN A 40 12.71 14.77 -5.50
C ASN A 40 13.74 14.10 -4.59
N ALA A 41 13.62 14.39 -3.28
CA ALA A 41 14.17 13.56 -2.22
C ALA A 41 13.03 12.64 -1.70
N VAL A 42 13.31 11.36 -1.63
CA VAL A 42 12.37 10.34 -1.17
C VAL A 42 13.03 9.53 -0.07
N GLU A 43 12.38 9.49 1.09
CA GLU A 43 12.75 8.66 2.23
C GLU A 43 11.69 7.56 2.39
N VAL A 44 12.12 6.30 2.36
CA VAL A 44 11.24 5.15 2.63
C VAL A 44 11.21 4.89 4.12
N LEU A 45 10.03 4.84 4.70
CA LEU A 45 9.78 4.64 6.13
C LEU A 45 9.13 3.28 6.32
N ILE A 46 9.87 2.36 6.92
CA ILE A 46 9.43 1.00 7.16
C ILE A 46 8.84 0.93 8.58
N ASP A 47 7.65 0.40 8.68
CA ASP A 47 6.85 0.30 9.89
C ASP A 47 6.48 1.63 10.58
N GLY A 48 5.51 1.51 11.45
CA GLY A 48 4.97 2.68 12.16
C GLY A 48 5.97 3.35 13.09
N ALA A 49 6.98 2.62 13.59
CA ALA A 49 8.00 3.20 14.47
C ALA A 49 8.92 4.20 13.74
N GLU A 50 9.14 4.04 12.44
CA GLU A 50 9.83 5.05 11.62
C GLU A 50 8.85 6.13 11.13
N ALA A 51 7.71 5.72 10.60
CA ALA A 51 6.79 6.62 9.90
C ALA A 51 6.03 7.57 10.85
N LEU A 52 5.44 7.04 11.92
CA LEU A 52 4.52 7.83 12.77
C LEU A 52 5.23 8.98 13.51
N PRO A 53 6.39 8.78 14.17
CA PRO A 53 7.13 9.88 14.77
C PRO A 53 7.65 10.88 13.73
N THR A 54 8.04 10.43 12.53
CA THR A 54 8.47 11.30 11.44
C THR A 54 7.32 12.19 10.98
N VAL A 55 6.12 11.65 10.78
CA VAL A 55 4.92 12.41 10.46
C VAL A 55 4.61 13.44 11.55
N ALA A 56 4.60 13.03 12.83
CA ALA A 56 4.34 13.93 13.95
C ALA A 56 5.36 15.07 14.04
N ALA A 57 6.65 14.75 13.86
CA ALA A 57 7.74 15.75 13.91
C ALA A 57 7.59 16.79 12.78
N GLU A 58 7.28 16.36 11.55
CA GLU A 58 7.08 17.29 10.44
C GLU A 58 5.79 18.11 10.60
N MET A 59 4.70 17.51 11.10
CA MET A 59 3.48 18.25 11.42
C MET A 59 3.76 19.39 12.44
N ARG A 60 4.53 19.13 13.51
CA ARG A 60 4.88 20.17 14.50
C ARG A 60 5.70 21.32 13.90
N ARG A 61 6.48 21.05 12.84
CA ARG A 61 7.28 22.06 12.11
C ARG A 61 6.47 22.87 11.10
N ALA A 62 5.21 22.51 10.87
CA ALA A 62 4.34 23.18 9.91
C ALA A 62 4.16 24.67 10.24
N ARG A 63 4.13 25.52 9.19
CA ARG A 63 4.07 26.98 9.30
C ARG A 63 2.81 27.59 8.68
N SER A 64 2.20 26.91 7.72
CA SER A 64 1.01 27.41 7.01
C SER A 64 -0.16 26.46 7.08
N HIS A 65 0.03 25.17 6.80
CA HIS A 65 -1.06 24.22 6.80
C HIS A 65 -0.60 22.76 6.96
N VAL A 66 -1.53 21.93 7.44
CA VAL A 66 -1.45 20.47 7.45
C VAL A 66 -2.74 19.91 6.85
N HIS A 67 -2.62 19.19 5.75
CA HIS A 67 -3.73 18.52 5.08
C HIS A 67 -3.54 17.00 5.21
N VAL A 68 -4.54 16.30 5.74
CA VAL A 68 -4.49 14.86 6.01
C VAL A 68 -5.66 14.19 5.30
N ALA A 69 -5.39 13.19 4.46
CA ALA A 69 -6.43 12.33 3.92
C ALA A 69 -6.21 10.88 4.34
N GLY A 70 -7.30 10.14 4.59
CA GLY A 70 -7.21 8.75 5.01
C GLY A 70 -8.56 8.02 4.97
N TRP A 71 -8.47 6.73 5.19
CA TRP A 71 -9.64 5.86 5.24
C TRP A 71 -10.42 6.01 6.56
N TYR A 72 -9.70 5.96 7.69
CA TYR A 72 -10.26 6.14 9.03
C TYR A 72 -9.19 6.64 10.01
N PHE A 73 -9.61 7.43 11.00
CA PHE A 73 -8.72 7.97 12.03
C PHE A 73 -9.20 7.56 13.42
N THR A 74 -8.26 7.27 14.31
CA THR A 74 -8.57 7.11 15.74
C THR A 74 -8.13 8.37 16.48
N PRO A 75 -9.06 9.22 17.01
CA PRO A 75 -8.70 10.48 17.65
C PRO A 75 -7.74 10.34 18.83
N SER A 76 -7.77 9.21 19.52
CA SER A 76 -6.87 8.87 20.65
C SER A 76 -5.62 8.09 20.21
N PHE A 77 -5.32 8.01 18.92
CA PHE A 77 -4.15 7.32 18.41
C PHE A 77 -2.89 8.13 18.68
N ASP A 78 -1.90 7.51 19.32
CA ASP A 78 -0.61 8.12 19.61
C ASP A 78 0.37 7.87 18.46
N LEU A 79 0.90 8.95 17.86
CA LEU A 79 1.91 8.86 16.79
C LEU A 79 3.32 8.62 17.34
N GLU A 80 3.50 8.74 18.63
CA GLU A 80 4.80 8.59 19.31
C GLU A 80 4.62 7.78 20.59
N ARG A 81 5.66 7.08 21.05
CA ARG A 81 5.64 6.28 22.28
C ARG A 81 6.78 6.64 23.24
N ASN A 82 7.19 7.90 23.25
CA ASN A 82 8.35 8.40 24.02
C ASN A 82 7.97 9.14 25.32
N GLY A 83 6.74 8.95 25.80
CA GLY A 83 6.28 9.56 27.07
C GLY A 83 5.69 10.97 26.97
N ASP A 84 6.09 11.76 25.98
CA ASP A 84 5.53 13.10 25.69
C ASP A 84 4.55 13.07 24.51
N SER A 85 4.02 11.90 24.17
CA SER A 85 3.17 11.71 23.01
C SER A 85 1.81 12.34 23.22
N ALA A 86 1.38 13.15 22.28
CA ALA A 86 0.02 13.64 22.21
C ALA A 86 -0.80 12.75 21.25
N ALA A 87 -2.01 12.39 21.68
CA ALA A 87 -2.98 11.75 20.80
C ALA A 87 -3.22 12.60 19.55
N LEU A 88 -3.52 11.97 18.43
CA LEU A 88 -3.74 12.61 17.12
C LEU A 88 -4.64 13.85 17.24
N ARG A 89 -5.78 13.75 17.99
CA ARG A 89 -6.69 14.87 18.19
C ARG A 89 -6.01 16.07 18.88
N HIS A 90 -5.12 15.84 19.84
CA HIS A 90 -4.45 16.91 20.57
C HIS A 90 -3.38 17.57 19.69
N LEU A 91 -2.60 16.77 18.95
CA LEU A 91 -1.63 17.31 18.00
C LEU A 91 -2.32 18.18 16.94
N LEU A 92 -3.39 17.69 16.31
CA LEU A 92 -4.12 18.47 15.31
C LEU A 92 -4.79 19.71 15.88
N ALA A 93 -5.36 19.64 17.09
CA ALA A 93 -5.97 20.78 17.76
C ALA A 93 -4.93 21.87 18.10
N GLU A 94 -3.76 21.49 18.63
CA GLU A 94 -2.66 22.41 18.91
C GLU A 94 -2.18 23.12 17.64
N LEU A 95 -2.00 22.38 16.56
CA LEU A 95 -1.62 22.93 15.26
C LEU A 95 -2.68 23.91 14.74
N ALA A 96 -3.96 23.59 14.88
CA ALA A 96 -5.06 24.38 14.37
C ALA A 96 -5.20 25.76 15.07
N GLU A 97 -4.55 25.97 16.22
CA GLU A 97 -4.50 27.30 16.85
C GLU A 97 -3.62 28.30 16.07
N ARG A 98 -2.70 27.83 15.24
CA ARG A 98 -1.70 28.67 14.55
C ARG A 98 -1.64 28.51 13.04
N ILE A 99 -2.15 27.42 12.49
CA ILE A 99 -2.12 27.13 11.06
C ILE A 99 -3.44 26.50 10.61
N ASP A 100 -3.64 26.40 9.29
CA ASP A 100 -4.78 25.70 8.70
C ASP A 100 -4.62 24.19 8.80
N VAL A 101 -5.56 23.50 9.45
CA VAL A 101 -5.55 22.03 9.60
C VAL A 101 -6.82 21.44 9.02
N ARG A 102 -6.66 20.63 7.97
CA ARG A 102 -7.77 19.98 7.26
C ARG A 102 -7.61 18.48 7.22
N VAL A 103 -8.67 17.77 7.54
CA VAL A 103 -8.75 16.31 7.50
C VAL A 103 -9.86 15.90 6.54
N LEU A 104 -9.51 15.13 5.54
CA LEU A 104 -10.43 14.55 4.56
C LEU A 104 -10.48 13.04 4.79
N VAL A 105 -11.64 12.53 5.13
CA VAL A 105 -11.81 11.12 5.46
C VAL A 105 -12.96 10.52 4.67
N TRP A 106 -12.84 9.26 4.30
CA TRP A 106 -13.97 8.51 3.77
C TRP A 106 -15.17 8.59 4.69
N ALA A 107 -16.35 8.84 4.15
CA ALA A 107 -17.57 9.01 4.94
C ALA A 107 -18.03 7.74 5.66
N GLY A 108 -17.39 6.61 5.41
CA GLY A 108 -17.74 5.30 5.97
C GLY A 108 -18.79 4.57 5.14
N ALA A 109 -18.92 3.29 5.40
CA ALA A 109 -19.83 2.41 4.67
C ALA A 109 -21.29 2.89 4.80
N PRO A 110 -22.05 2.96 3.69
CA PRO A 110 -23.45 3.38 3.70
C PRO A 110 -24.36 2.38 4.42
N LEU A 111 -23.97 1.10 4.41
CA LEU A 111 -24.71 0.04 5.09
C LEU A 111 -24.09 -0.25 6.46
N PRO A 112 -24.86 -0.28 7.57
CA PRO A 112 -24.33 -0.43 8.92
C PRO A 112 -23.71 -1.81 9.21
N LEU A 113 -23.83 -2.74 8.28
CA LEU A 113 -23.21 -4.08 8.36
C LEU A 113 -21.68 -4.01 8.16
N PHE A 114 -21.20 -3.00 7.43
CA PHE A 114 -19.75 -2.82 7.13
C PHE A 114 -19.14 -1.78 8.05
N ARG A 115 -17.85 -1.94 8.37
CA ARG A 115 -17.08 -1.07 9.24
C ARG A 115 -15.92 -0.40 8.49
N PRO A 116 -15.57 0.84 8.86
CA PRO A 116 -16.33 1.75 9.71
C PRO A 116 -17.64 2.19 9.04
N SER A 117 -18.73 2.23 9.80
CA SER A 117 -20.00 2.75 9.29
C SER A 117 -20.00 4.28 9.23
N ARG A 118 -20.91 4.87 8.46
CA ARG A 118 -21.11 6.35 8.44
C ARG A 118 -21.37 6.95 9.84
N SER A 119 -21.96 6.17 10.74
CA SER A 119 -22.16 6.59 12.13
C SER A 119 -20.85 6.64 12.90
N ASP A 120 -19.97 5.65 12.70
CA ASP A 120 -18.67 5.59 13.37
C ASP A 120 -17.78 6.74 12.91
N VAL A 121 -17.74 7.00 11.61
CA VAL A 121 -16.97 8.11 11.03
C VAL A 121 -17.48 9.48 11.49
N ARG A 122 -18.80 9.68 11.58
CA ARG A 122 -19.35 10.92 12.16
C ARG A 122 -18.94 11.13 13.62
N LYS A 123 -19.00 10.09 14.44
CA LYS A 123 -18.54 10.16 15.84
C LYS A 123 -17.04 10.45 15.94
N MET A 124 -16.26 9.88 15.05
CA MET A 124 -14.82 10.16 14.96
C MET A 124 -14.57 11.61 14.60
N ARG A 125 -15.24 12.13 13.54
CA ARG A 125 -15.18 13.56 13.16
C ARG A 125 -15.54 14.47 14.35
N ASP A 126 -16.66 14.21 15.00
CA ASP A 126 -17.13 15.04 16.11
C ASP A 126 -16.09 15.11 17.25
N ARG A 127 -15.37 14.01 17.52
CA ARG A 127 -14.27 14.00 18.49
C ARG A 127 -13.03 14.76 18.03
N LEU A 128 -12.74 14.83 16.71
CA LEU A 128 -11.61 15.60 16.19
C LEU A 128 -11.87 17.10 16.20
N VAL A 129 -13.10 17.53 15.95
CA VAL A 129 -13.46 18.95 15.91
C VAL A 129 -13.85 19.52 17.28
N ASP A 130 -14.19 18.68 18.26
CA ASP A 130 -14.63 19.10 19.58
C ASP A 130 -13.57 19.94 20.30
N GLY A 131 -13.90 21.21 20.59
CA GLY A 131 -13.01 22.18 21.23
C GLY A 131 -11.80 22.58 20.39
N SER A 132 -11.82 22.39 19.05
CA SER A 132 -10.68 22.69 18.18
C SER A 132 -11.11 23.49 16.94
N ARG A 133 -10.12 24.03 16.20
CA ARG A 133 -10.31 24.69 14.90
C ARG A 133 -10.02 23.77 13.72
N VAL A 134 -9.84 22.47 13.96
CA VAL A 134 -9.61 21.47 12.91
C VAL A 134 -10.83 21.38 12.02
N GLN A 135 -10.62 21.44 10.71
CA GLN A 135 -11.68 21.26 9.72
C GLN A 135 -11.68 19.79 9.26
N VAL A 136 -12.83 19.13 9.35
CA VAL A 136 -12.96 17.73 8.94
C VAL A 136 -14.09 17.59 7.93
N ALA A 137 -13.77 17.11 6.73
CA ALA A 137 -14.73 16.80 5.68
C ALA A 137 -14.87 15.28 5.49
N LEU A 138 -16.11 14.84 5.27
CA LEU A 138 -16.45 13.42 5.03
C LEU A 138 -16.73 13.23 3.54
N ASP A 139 -15.83 12.57 2.84
CA ASP A 139 -15.98 12.31 1.42
C ASP A 139 -16.87 11.07 1.19
N SER A 140 -17.99 11.29 0.53
CA SER A 140 -18.99 10.26 0.21
C SER A 140 -19.22 10.10 -1.29
N HIS A 141 -18.21 10.46 -2.09
CA HIS A 141 -18.25 10.31 -3.55
C HIS A 141 -17.85 8.91 -4.03
N GLU A 142 -17.64 7.99 -3.12
CA GLU A 142 -17.29 6.61 -3.44
C GLU A 142 -18.35 5.92 -4.33
N ARG A 143 -17.93 4.91 -5.08
CA ARG A 143 -18.85 3.97 -5.72
C ARG A 143 -19.55 3.13 -4.66
N PRO A 144 -20.77 2.62 -4.91
CA PRO A 144 -21.44 1.71 -3.97
C PRO A 144 -20.54 0.52 -3.60
N LEU A 145 -20.39 0.23 -2.30
CA LEU A 145 -19.58 -0.83 -1.71
C LEU A 145 -18.05 -0.64 -1.89
N HIS A 146 -17.60 0.59 -2.16
CA HIS A 146 -16.18 0.96 -2.28
C HIS A 146 -15.85 2.11 -1.33
N CYS A 147 -14.57 2.46 -1.25
CA CYS A 147 -14.10 3.46 -0.30
C CYS A 147 -13.08 4.44 -0.90
N HIS A 148 -12.73 5.45 -0.11
CA HIS A 148 -11.53 6.25 -0.32
C HIS A 148 -10.44 5.68 0.58
N HIS A 149 -9.44 5.03 -0.02
CA HIS A 149 -8.46 4.24 0.72
C HIS A 149 -7.04 4.85 0.70
N GLU A 150 -6.83 5.97 0.02
CA GLU A 150 -5.55 6.67 0.06
C GLU A 150 -5.20 7.17 1.46
N LYS A 151 -3.90 7.21 1.79
CA LYS A 151 -3.36 7.74 3.03
C LYS A 151 -2.27 8.73 2.69
N THR A 152 -2.59 10.02 2.88
CA THR A 152 -1.68 11.11 2.54
C THR A 152 -1.63 12.17 3.62
N VAL A 153 -0.46 12.76 3.81
CA VAL A 153 -0.27 13.96 4.63
C VAL A 153 0.53 14.96 3.82
N VAL A 154 0.02 16.19 3.68
CA VAL A 154 0.72 17.30 3.02
C VAL A 154 0.96 18.40 4.03
N ILE A 155 2.19 18.87 4.11
CA ILE A 155 2.63 19.88 5.05
C ILE A 155 3.25 21.06 4.30
N ASP A 156 2.62 22.24 4.41
CA ASP A 156 3.09 23.50 3.81
C ASP A 156 3.36 23.41 2.29
N ASP A 157 2.73 22.46 1.57
CA ASP A 157 3.04 22.06 0.18
C ASP A 157 4.51 21.64 -0.06
N ARG A 158 5.32 21.49 0.97
CA ARG A 158 6.76 21.20 0.91
C ARG A 158 7.13 19.76 1.21
N ILE A 159 6.31 19.10 1.98
CA ILE A 159 6.49 17.69 2.38
C ILE A 159 5.18 16.96 2.13
N ALA A 160 5.27 15.79 1.53
CA ALA A 160 4.15 14.87 1.43
C ALA A 160 4.54 13.50 1.99
N PHE A 161 3.58 12.83 2.62
CA PHE A 161 3.65 11.42 2.96
C PHE A 161 2.62 10.67 2.12
N VAL A 162 3.04 9.56 1.53
CA VAL A 162 2.20 8.64 0.76
C VAL A 162 2.57 7.21 1.14
N GLY A 163 1.60 6.36 1.47
CA GLY A 163 1.90 4.97 1.85
C GLY A 163 0.68 4.19 2.29
N GLY A 164 0.93 3.06 2.96
CA GLY A 164 -0.09 2.17 3.51
C GLY A 164 -0.53 2.51 4.94
N ILE A 165 0.27 3.29 5.67
CA ILE A 165 0.11 3.49 7.11
C ILE A 165 -1.04 4.44 7.44
N ASP A 166 -2.10 3.91 8.05
CA ASP A 166 -3.21 4.68 8.58
C ASP A 166 -2.93 5.24 9.99
N LEU A 167 -3.46 6.43 10.30
CA LEU A 167 -3.41 7.03 11.64
C LEU A 167 -4.55 6.50 12.52
N THR A 168 -4.61 5.20 12.71
CA THR A 168 -5.66 4.51 13.44
C THR A 168 -5.13 3.34 14.27
N SER A 169 -5.88 2.96 15.30
CA SER A 169 -5.64 1.76 16.12
C SER A 169 -6.66 0.64 15.85
N GLU A 170 -7.47 0.77 14.81
CA GLU A 170 -8.41 -0.28 14.42
C GLU A 170 -7.63 -1.53 13.96
N ASP A 171 -8.14 -2.69 14.31
CA ASP A 171 -7.68 -4.04 13.89
C ASP A 171 -6.22 -4.40 14.18
N GLY A 172 -5.46 -3.56 14.91
CA GLY A 172 -4.07 -3.92 15.26
C GLY A 172 -3.25 -2.75 15.78
N ASP A 173 -1.95 -3.01 15.91
CA ASP A 173 -0.98 -2.02 16.34
C ASP A 173 -0.14 -1.55 15.14
N ARG A 174 -0.42 -0.32 14.67
CA ARG A 174 0.31 0.32 13.56
C ARG A 174 1.73 0.74 13.95
N PHE A 175 2.00 0.87 15.25
CA PHE A 175 3.33 1.25 15.74
C PHE A 175 4.20 0.01 15.90
N ASP A 176 4.46 -0.71 14.81
CA ASP A 176 5.39 -1.82 14.83
C ASP A 176 6.84 -1.34 14.57
N THR A 177 7.78 -2.18 14.92
CA THR A 177 9.22 -1.91 14.80
C THR A 177 9.88 -3.01 13.99
N PRO A 178 11.06 -2.79 13.39
CA PRO A 178 11.78 -3.82 12.63
C PRO A 178 12.08 -5.11 13.44
N SER A 179 12.01 -5.07 14.77
CA SER A 179 12.15 -6.26 15.62
C SER A 179 10.86 -7.06 15.74
N HIS A 180 9.72 -6.49 15.41
CA HIS A 180 8.38 -7.10 15.53
C HIS A 180 8.16 -7.86 16.83
N PRO A 181 8.20 -7.19 17.99
CA PRO A 181 8.07 -7.87 19.27
C PRO A 181 6.67 -8.47 19.40
N ALA A 182 6.58 -9.68 19.93
CA ALA A 182 5.30 -10.29 20.24
C ALA A 182 4.54 -9.47 21.28
N ARG A 183 3.26 -9.22 21.01
CA ARG A 183 2.38 -8.37 21.83
C ARG A 183 0.94 -8.84 21.82
N ALA A 184 0.09 -8.23 22.68
CA ALA A 184 -1.32 -8.62 22.81
C ALA A 184 -2.14 -8.27 21.55
N LYS A 185 -1.86 -7.11 20.92
CA LYS A 185 -2.44 -6.75 19.62
C LYS A 185 -1.50 -7.19 18.50
N VAL A 186 -2.06 -7.63 17.40
CA VAL A 186 -1.28 -7.99 16.20
C VAL A 186 -0.52 -6.75 15.72
N GLY A 187 0.81 -6.88 15.54
CA GLY A 187 1.63 -5.86 14.91
C GLY A 187 1.42 -5.81 13.41
N TRP A 188 1.47 -4.61 12.83
CA TRP A 188 1.30 -4.41 11.40
C TRP A 188 2.61 -4.01 10.76
N HIS A 189 3.05 -4.81 9.79
CA HIS A 189 4.14 -4.45 8.89
C HIS A 189 3.59 -3.62 7.74
N ASP A 190 4.10 -2.42 7.56
CA ASP A 190 3.61 -1.48 6.55
C ASP A 190 4.72 -0.52 6.11
N VAL A 191 4.53 0.18 4.99
CA VAL A 191 5.52 1.09 4.43
C VAL A 191 4.87 2.40 4.02
N ALA A 192 5.56 3.50 4.28
CA ALA A 192 5.21 4.83 3.78
C ALA A 192 6.43 5.53 3.17
N THR A 193 6.20 6.64 2.49
CA THR A 193 7.25 7.49 1.95
C THR A 193 7.09 8.92 2.44
N LYS A 194 8.22 9.58 2.72
CA LYS A 194 8.31 11.03 2.89
C LYS A 194 8.93 11.61 1.64
N ILE A 195 8.26 12.58 1.05
CA ILE A 195 8.61 13.17 -0.24
C ILE A 195 8.87 14.66 -0.04
N GLN A 196 9.96 15.17 -0.64
CA GLN A 196 10.23 16.59 -0.79
C GLN A 196 10.60 16.86 -2.25
N GLY A 197 10.20 18.01 -2.79
CA GLY A 197 10.47 18.38 -4.16
C GLY A 197 9.22 18.47 -5.04
N PRO A 198 9.40 18.51 -6.37
CA PRO A 198 8.31 18.85 -7.31
C PRO A 198 7.09 17.95 -7.26
N ALA A 199 7.22 16.66 -6.90
CA ALA A 199 6.09 15.73 -6.83
C ALA A 199 5.13 16.02 -5.66
N VAL A 200 5.54 16.78 -4.65
CA VAL A 200 4.64 17.20 -3.54
C VAL A 200 3.47 18.01 -4.06
N THR A 201 3.68 18.82 -5.09
CA THR A 201 2.61 19.61 -5.73
C THR A 201 1.48 18.71 -6.24
N ASP A 202 1.79 17.55 -6.82
CA ASP A 202 0.79 16.63 -7.36
C ASP A 202 -0.08 16.01 -6.24
N VAL A 203 0.52 15.70 -5.09
CA VAL A 203 -0.21 15.20 -3.90
C VAL A 203 -1.10 16.31 -3.31
N ALA A 204 -0.59 17.53 -3.19
CA ALA A 204 -1.33 18.68 -2.69
C ALA A 204 -2.51 19.05 -3.60
N GLU A 205 -2.31 19.06 -4.92
CA GLU A 205 -3.37 19.29 -5.91
C GLU A 205 -4.47 18.23 -5.83
N HIS A 206 -4.09 16.96 -5.64
CA HIS A 206 -5.06 15.88 -5.47
C HIS A 206 -5.91 16.09 -4.21
N PHE A 207 -5.29 16.40 -3.07
CA PHE A 207 -6.02 16.74 -1.85
C PHE A 207 -6.95 17.94 -2.08
N GLY A 208 -6.47 19.02 -2.68
CA GLY A 208 -7.24 20.23 -2.97
C GLY A 208 -8.44 19.98 -3.89
N MET A 209 -8.26 19.14 -4.90
CA MET A 209 -9.35 18.71 -5.79
C MET A 209 -10.43 17.97 -5.01
N ARG A 210 -10.08 16.96 -4.22
CA ARG A 210 -11.04 16.19 -3.41
C ARG A 210 -11.72 17.07 -2.36
N TRP A 211 -10.96 17.96 -1.69
CA TRP A 211 -11.52 18.91 -0.75
C TRP A 211 -12.58 19.78 -1.39
N HIS A 212 -12.28 20.34 -2.58
CA HIS A 212 -13.23 21.15 -3.32
C HIS A 212 -14.51 20.41 -3.72
N GLU A 213 -14.36 19.19 -4.26
CA GLU A 213 -15.51 18.36 -4.64
C GLU A 213 -16.40 18.02 -3.44
N THR A 214 -15.80 17.81 -2.25
CA THR A 214 -16.49 17.41 -1.03
C THR A 214 -17.15 18.58 -0.31
N THR A 215 -16.49 19.75 -0.26
CA THR A 215 -16.93 20.89 0.56
C THR A 215 -17.44 22.09 -0.25
N GLY A 216 -17.11 22.17 -1.52
CA GLY A 216 -17.30 23.35 -2.37
C GLY A 216 -16.23 24.43 -2.20
N GLU A 217 -15.38 24.35 -1.18
CA GLU A 217 -14.30 25.30 -0.93
C GLU A 217 -13.10 25.02 -1.84
N ARG A 218 -12.58 26.06 -2.50
CA ARG A 218 -11.34 25.97 -3.29
C ARG A 218 -10.16 26.38 -2.43
N LEU A 219 -9.17 25.49 -2.31
CA LEU A 219 -7.88 25.85 -1.72
C LEU A 219 -7.05 26.67 -2.71
N ALA A 220 -6.09 27.41 -2.21
CA ALA A 220 -5.08 28.03 -3.04
C ALA A 220 -4.33 26.94 -3.82
N PRO A 221 -3.99 27.16 -5.09
CA PRO A 221 -3.15 26.22 -5.85
C PRO A 221 -1.83 25.97 -5.11
N ALA A 222 -1.40 24.72 -5.07
CA ALA A 222 -0.11 24.37 -4.49
C ALA A 222 1.03 25.07 -5.25
N ALA A 223 1.95 25.68 -4.52
CA ALA A 223 3.10 26.30 -5.13
C ALA A 223 4.05 25.24 -5.70
N PRO A 224 4.60 25.43 -6.92
CA PRO A 224 5.63 24.56 -7.45
C PRO A 224 6.81 24.46 -6.49
N GLN A 225 7.26 23.24 -6.19
CA GLN A 225 8.32 23.01 -5.24
C GLN A 225 9.68 22.96 -5.94
N PRO A 226 10.75 23.52 -5.31
CA PRO A 226 12.10 23.43 -5.85
C PRO A 226 12.62 21.99 -5.79
N THR A 227 13.66 21.72 -6.56
CA THR A 227 14.43 20.48 -6.48
C THR A 227 14.97 20.28 -5.05
N ALA A 228 14.75 19.10 -4.49
CA ALA A 228 15.19 18.70 -3.15
C ALA A 228 16.16 17.51 -3.17
N GLY A 229 16.26 16.80 -4.29
CA GLY A 229 17.10 15.61 -4.48
C GLY A 229 17.27 15.27 -5.96
N ASN A 230 17.54 14.01 -6.25
CA ASN A 230 17.82 13.53 -7.60
C ASN A 230 16.85 12.45 -8.11
N VAL A 231 15.88 12.06 -7.31
CA VAL A 231 14.92 11.01 -7.71
C VAL A 231 13.88 11.58 -8.67
N GLU A 232 13.68 10.92 -9.80
CA GLU A 232 12.51 11.13 -10.65
C GLU A 232 11.36 10.29 -10.12
N LEU A 233 10.22 10.94 -9.82
CA LEU A 233 9.07 10.37 -9.15
C LEU A 233 7.79 10.69 -9.89
N GLN A 234 6.93 9.70 -10.05
CA GLN A 234 5.55 9.90 -10.53
C GLN A 234 4.56 9.59 -9.41
N ILE A 235 3.62 10.50 -9.17
CA ILE A 235 2.42 10.22 -8.39
C ILE A 235 1.39 9.59 -9.32
N VAL A 236 0.98 8.36 -8.99
CA VAL A 236 -0.06 7.64 -9.71
C VAL A 236 -1.22 7.33 -8.78
N ARG A 237 -2.42 7.25 -9.32
CA ARG A 237 -3.62 7.04 -8.53
C ARG A 237 -4.62 6.14 -9.23
N THR A 238 -5.54 5.60 -8.45
CA THR A 238 -6.82 5.10 -8.92
C THR A 238 -7.89 6.10 -8.50
N VAL A 239 -8.62 6.62 -9.45
CA VAL A 239 -9.82 7.43 -9.23
C VAL A 239 -10.88 6.87 -10.16
N PRO A 240 -11.93 6.22 -9.68
CA PRO A 240 -12.98 5.69 -10.55
C PRO A 240 -13.67 6.80 -11.34
N GLU A 241 -14.15 6.47 -12.53
CA GLU A 241 -14.89 7.42 -13.36
C GLU A 241 -16.18 7.88 -12.68
N LYS A 242 -16.55 9.14 -12.91
CA LYS A 242 -17.81 9.79 -12.48
C LYS A 242 -17.96 10.05 -10.98
N ILE A 243 -16.95 9.75 -10.15
CA ILE A 243 -17.03 10.08 -8.72
C ILE A 243 -16.71 11.56 -8.47
N TYR A 244 -15.80 12.15 -9.23
CA TYR A 244 -15.50 13.58 -9.18
C TYR A 244 -15.71 14.26 -10.54
N LYS A 245 -16.20 15.49 -10.53
CA LYS A 245 -16.39 16.30 -11.73
C LYS A 245 -15.07 16.68 -12.40
N ALA A 246 -14.03 16.86 -11.59
CA ALA A 246 -12.68 17.16 -12.07
C ALA A 246 -12.02 16.00 -12.82
N THR A 247 -12.45 14.76 -12.59
CA THR A 247 -11.92 13.55 -13.23
C THR A 247 -13.05 12.67 -13.79
N PRO A 248 -13.81 13.14 -14.80
CA PRO A 248 -15.04 12.47 -15.26
C PRO A 248 -14.79 11.09 -15.86
N THR A 249 -13.63 10.86 -16.46
CA THR A 249 -13.20 9.57 -17.02
C THR A 249 -12.39 8.73 -16.04
N GLY A 250 -12.15 9.24 -14.83
CA GLY A 250 -11.31 8.60 -13.83
C GLY A 250 -9.81 8.73 -14.10
N ASP A 251 -9.02 8.03 -13.30
CA ASP A 251 -7.58 7.87 -13.46
C ASP A 251 -7.19 6.45 -13.01
N PHE A 252 -6.51 5.70 -13.85
CA PHE A 252 -6.09 4.32 -13.60
C PHE A 252 -4.58 4.16 -13.77
N GLY A 253 -3.84 5.19 -13.36
CA GLY A 253 -2.38 5.23 -13.45
C GLY A 253 -1.68 4.17 -12.62
N ILE A 254 -2.26 3.75 -11.48
CA ILE A 254 -1.72 2.65 -10.67
C ILE A 254 -1.76 1.34 -11.44
N LEU A 255 -2.92 0.99 -12.00
CA LEU A 255 -3.06 -0.23 -12.81
C LEU A 255 -2.09 -0.23 -14.00
N GLU A 256 -2.02 0.88 -14.74
CA GLU A 256 -1.12 1.03 -15.88
C GLU A 256 0.35 0.82 -15.46
N SER A 257 0.77 1.41 -14.34
CA SER A 257 2.13 1.28 -13.80
C SER A 257 2.48 -0.17 -13.48
N TYR A 258 1.60 -0.88 -12.77
CA TYR A 258 1.80 -2.30 -12.46
C TYR A 258 1.85 -3.18 -13.71
N VAL A 259 0.94 -2.99 -14.66
CA VAL A 259 0.92 -3.78 -15.91
C VAL A 259 2.20 -3.58 -16.70
N ARG A 260 2.70 -2.34 -16.81
CA ARG A 260 3.99 -2.02 -17.44
C ARG A 260 5.14 -2.74 -16.74
N ALA A 261 5.24 -2.54 -15.45
CA ALA A 261 6.35 -3.03 -14.66
C ALA A 261 6.42 -4.57 -14.62
N PHE A 262 5.29 -5.25 -14.41
CA PHE A 262 5.25 -6.72 -14.43
C PHE A 262 5.58 -7.29 -15.81
N ARG A 263 5.12 -6.67 -16.90
CA ARG A 263 5.50 -7.11 -18.27
C ARG A 263 6.98 -6.88 -18.55
N ALA A 264 7.56 -5.78 -18.02
CA ALA A 264 8.96 -5.44 -18.24
C ALA A 264 9.95 -6.27 -17.40
N ALA A 265 9.52 -6.82 -16.28
CA ALA A 265 10.36 -7.58 -15.34
C ALA A 265 11.20 -8.67 -16.05
N GLN A 266 12.52 -8.72 -15.75
CA GLN A 266 13.48 -9.61 -16.38
C GLN A 266 14.06 -10.66 -15.44
N ARG A 267 14.37 -10.30 -14.19
CA ARG A 267 15.08 -11.15 -13.24
C ARG A 267 14.21 -11.55 -12.06
N PHE A 268 13.62 -10.58 -11.39
CA PHE A 268 12.75 -10.86 -10.25
C PHE A 268 11.66 -9.82 -10.06
N ILE A 269 10.58 -10.27 -9.43
CA ILE A 269 9.53 -9.45 -8.85
C ILE A 269 9.49 -9.74 -7.36
N TYR A 270 9.67 -8.74 -6.53
CA TYR A 270 9.44 -8.79 -5.09
C TYR A 270 8.25 -7.91 -4.76
N LEU A 271 7.21 -8.48 -4.15
CA LEU A 271 6.02 -7.75 -3.76
C LEU A 271 5.58 -8.08 -2.34
N GLU A 272 5.19 -7.05 -1.61
CA GLU A 272 4.48 -7.14 -0.36
C GLU A 272 3.11 -6.52 -0.52
N ASN A 273 2.08 -7.25 -0.17
CA ASN A 273 0.73 -6.75 -0.29
C ASN A 273 -0.21 -7.41 0.72
N GLN A 274 -1.22 -6.68 1.13
CA GLN A 274 -2.27 -7.21 1.98
C GLN A 274 -3.12 -8.24 1.23
N PHE A 275 -3.35 -8.01 -0.08
CA PHE A 275 -4.18 -8.84 -0.95
C PHE A 275 -3.51 -9.07 -2.30
N LEU A 276 -3.74 -10.23 -2.88
CA LEU A 276 -3.32 -10.57 -4.25
C LEU A 276 -4.43 -11.38 -4.92
N TRP A 277 -5.44 -10.69 -5.48
CA TRP A 277 -6.56 -11.36 -6.15
C TRP A 277 -7.18 -10.58 -7.33
N SER A 278 -6.48 -9.58 -7.90
CA SER A 278 -6.86 -9.04 -9.22
C SER A 278 -6.62 -10.09 -10.29
N PRO A 279 -7.65 -10.49 -11.06
CA PRO A 279 -7.49 -11.48 -12.10
C PRO A 279 -6.58 -11.01 -13.25
N GLU A 280 -6.50 -9.71 -13.53
CA GLU A 280 -5.62 -9.12 -14.52
C GLU A 280 -4.16 -9.28 -14.10
N ILE A 281 -3.83 -8.93 -12.85
CA ILE A 281 -2.50 -9.06 -12.29
C ILE A 281 -2.11 -10.54 -12.18
N ALA A 282 -3.01 -11.39 -11.69
CA ALA A 282 -2.79 -12.83 -11.61
C ALA A 282 -2.45 -13.44 -12.97
N SER A 283 -3.19 -13.04 -14.02
CA SER A 283 -2.94 -13.51 -15.38
C SER A 283 -1.57 -13.09 -15.92
N ILE A 284 -1.15 -11.84 -15.69
CA ILE A 284 0.16 -11.33 -16.13
C ILE A 284 1.29 -12.07 -15.40
N LEU A 285 1.18 -12.25 -14.09
CA LEU A 285 2.17 -12.96 -13.29
C LEU A 285 2.24 -14.46 -13.68
N ALA A 286 1.10 -15.11 -13.87
CA ALA A 286 1.06 -16.51 -14.30
C ALA A 286 1.69 -16.72 -15.67
N ASP A 287 1.43 -15.84 -16.65
CA ASP A 287 2.06 -15.88 -17.96
C ASP A 287 3.59 -15.67 -17.85
N LYS A 288 4.03 -14.70 -17.06
CA LYS A 288 5.45 -14.43 -16.80
C LYS A 288 6.17 -15.62 -16.16
N ILE A 289 5.52 -16.35 -15.27
CA ILE A 289 6.06 -17.55 -14.62
C ILE A 289 6.12 -18.73 -15.59
N ALA A 290 5.06 -18.93 -16.40
CA ALA A 290 4.99 -19.99 -17.39
C ALA A 290 6.02 -19.78 -18.52
N HIS A 291 6.23 -18.53 -18.93
CA HIS A 291 7.12 -18.09 -20.00
C HIS A 291 8.15 -17.06 -19.49
N PRO A 292 9.05 -17.45 -18.57
CA PRO A 292 9.94 -16.51 -17.93
C PRO A 292 10.95 -15.91 -18.92
N PRO A 293 11.31 -14.62 -18.76
CA PRO A 293 12.27 -13.97 -19.66
C PRO A 293 13.68 -14.55 -19.52
N THR A 294 14.01 -15.09 -18.34
CA THR A 294 15.29 -15.77 -18.04
C THR A 294 15.02 -17.07 -17.27
N PRO A 295 15.90 -18.09 -17.36
CA PRO A 295 15.71 -19.34 -16.60
C PRO A 295 15.69 -19.16 -15.08
N ASP A 296 16.38 -18.15 -14.59
CA ASP A 296 16.54 -17.78 -13.19
C ASP A 296 15.56 -16.71 -12.70
N PHE A 297 14.49 -16.43 -13.46
CA PHE A 297 13.42 -15.51 -13.01
C PHE A 297 12.77 -16.00 -11.72
N ARG A 298 12.55 -15.07 -10.76
CA ARG A 298 11.92 -15.35 -9.46
C ARG A 298 10.76 -14.39 -9.17
N LEU A 299 9.72 -14.92 -8.55
CA LEU A 299 8.61 -14.15 -7.97
C LEU A 299 8.57 -14.40 -6.45
N LEU A 300 8.81 -13.35 -5.68
CA LEU A 300 8.68 -13.35 -4.22
C LEU A 300 7.44 -12.58 -3.83
N VAL A 301 6.61 -13.18 -2.98
CA VAL A 301 5.38 -12.58 -2.48
C VAL A 301 5.38 -12.68 -0.95
N VAL A 302 5.21 -11.56 -0.26
CA VAL A 302 4.99 -11.51 1.18
C VAL A 302 3.57 -11.05 1.45
N LEU A 303 2.79 -11.87 2.14
CA LEU A 303 1.36 -11.70 2.40
C LEU A 303 1.06 -11.97 3.87
N PRO A 304 -0.04 -11.42 4.43
CA PRO A 304 -0.48 -11.82 5.76
C PRO A 304 -0.84 -13.32 5.78
N ALA A 305 -0.54 -13.99 6.88
CA ALA A 305 -0.88 -15.42 7.06
C ALA A 305 -2.39 -15.69 6.88
N LYS A 306 -3.19 -14.70 7.26
CA LYS A 306 -4.64 -14.68 7.07
C LYS A 306 -5.08 -13.22 6.92
N PRO A 307 -5.39 -12.76 5.71
CA PRO A 307 -5.94 -11.43 5.50
C PRO A 307 -7.35 -11.30 6.11
N ASN A 308 -7.74 -10.08 6.43
CA ASN A 308 -9.03 -9.77 7.06
C ASN A 308 -10.22 -10.09 6.12
N SER A 309 -10.02 -9.93 4.82
CA SER A 309 -10.98 -10.29 3.77
C SER A 309 -10.27 -10.97 2.59
N GLY A 310 -11.00 -11.56 1.65
CA GLY A 310 -10.42 -12.14 0.43
C GLY A 310 -9.33 -13.22 0.64
N ALA A 311 -9.31 -13.89 1.80
CA ALA A 311 -8.30 -14.90 2.12
C ALA A 311 -8.31 -16.06 1.11
N ASP A 312 -9.49 -16.50 0.71
CA ASP A 312 -9.63 -17.61 -0.22
C ASP A 312 -9.33 -17.21 -1.67
N ASP A 313 -9.60 -15.96 -2.04
CA ASP A 313 -9.28 -15.41 -3.36
C ASP A 313 -7.77 -15.26 -3.52
N THR A 314 -7.08 -14.68 -2.53
CA THR A 314 -5.61 -14.60 -2.52
C THR A 314 -4.97 -15.99 -2.58
N ARG A 315 -5.49 -16.96 -1.82
CA ARG A 315 -5.01 -18.35 -1.89
C ARG A 315 -5.28 -18.99 -3.25
N GLY A 316 -6.41 -18.67 -3.88
CA GLY A 316 -6.75 -19.11 -5.22
C GLY A 316 -5.72 -18.64 -6.24
N VAL A 317 -5.37 -17.35 -6.21
CA VAL A 317 -4.33 -16.79 -7.10
C VAL A 317 -2.96 -17.42 -6.83
N LEU A 318 -2.56 -17.60 -5.57
CA LEU A 318 -1.31 -18.32 -5.27
C LEU A 318 -1.30 -19.73 -5.85
N GLY A 319 -2.44 -20.42 -5.79
CA GLY A 319 -2.59 -21.75 -6.42
C GLY A 319 -2.42 -21.71 -7.94
N GLU A 320 -2.95 -20.70 -8.62
CA GLU A 320 -2.77 -20.48 -10.07
C GLU A 320 -1.31 -20.19 -10.42
N LEU A 321 -0.62 -19.36 -9.62
CA LEU A 321 0.80 -19.05 -9.83
C LEU A 321 1.69 -20.27 -9.63
N LEU A 322 1.44 -21.09 -8.61
CA LEU A 322 2.16 -22.34 -8.38
C LEU A 322 1.89 -23.37 -9.49
N GLU A 323 0.67 -23.42 -10.05
CA GLU A 323 0.36 -24.26 -11.20
C GLU A 323 1.12 -23.80 -12.45
N ALA A 324 1.22 -22.50 -12.69
CA ALA A 324 1.99 -21.91 -13.78
C ALA A 324 3.50 -22.18 -13.62
N ASP A 325 3.99 -22.24 -12.39
CA ASP A 325 5.39 -22.58 -12.07
C ASP A 325 5.74 -24.05 -12.41
N ALA A 326 4.75 -24.94 -12.36
CA ALA A 326 4.92 -26.37 -12.66
C ALA A 326 6.09 -27.00 -11.89
N ASP A 327 6.19 -26.75 -10.60
CA ASP A 327 7.23 -27.23 -9.66
C ASP A 327 8.68 -26.83 -10.03
N ARG A 328 8.86 -25.78 -10.83
CA ARG A 328 10.20 -25.28 -11.22
C ARG A 328 10.86 -24.43 -10.15
N GLY A 329 10.13 -24.11 -9.07
CA GLY A 329 10.64 -23.38 -7.90
C GLY A 329 11.00 -21.93 -8.18
N ARG A 330 10.18 -21.22 -8.98
CA ARG A 330 10.32 -19.78 -9.26
C ARG A 330 9.45 -18.91 -8.38
N VAL A 331 8.40 -19.48 -7.76
CA VAL A 331 7.42 -18.75 -6.96
C VAL A 331 7.65 -19.04 -5.49
N PHE A 332 7.85 -17.99 -4.70
CA PHE A 332 8.03 -18.04 -3.24
C PHE A 332 6.99 -17.15 -2.57
N ALA A 333 6.04 -17.75 -1.87
CA ALA A 333 5.09 -17.05 -1.04
C ALA A 333 5.46 -17.21 0.43
N SER A 334 5.54 -16.12 1.16
CA SER A 334 5.96 -16.07 2.55
C SER A 334 5.05 -15.17 3.38
N THR A 335 5.13 -15.31 4.68
CA THR A 335 4.48 -14.45 5.68
C THR A 335 5.41 -14.22 6.85
N LEU A 336 5.07 -13.27 7.73
CA LEU A 336 5.91 -12.87 8.86
C LEU A 336 5.29 -13.27 10.19
N TYR A 337 6.15 -13.62 11.16
CA TYR A 337 5.75 -13.95 12.53
C TYR A 337 6.58 -13.20 13.57
N ALA A 338 5.90 -12.60 14.55
CA ALA A 338 6.50 -12.12 15.78
C ALA A 338 6.80 -13.31 16.71
N ARG A 339 7.93 -13.29 17.40
CA ARG A 339 8.40 -14.41 18.25
C ARG A 339 8.59 -13.98 19.69
N SER A 340 8.22 -14.83 20.63
CA SER A 340 8.52 -14.70 22.06
C SER A 340 8.65 -16.09 22.69
N GLY A 341 9.87 -16.60 22.80
CA GLY A 341 10.13 -17.96 23.24
C GLY A 341 9.43 -18.99 22.34
N PRO A 342 8.61 -19.89 22.90
CA PRO A 342 7.90 -20.90 22.12
C PRO A 342 6.70 -20.33 21.34
N ARG A 343 6.28 -19.09 21.64
CA ARG A 343 5.13 -18.45 21.00
C ARG A 343 5.54 -17.75 19.72
N ALA A 344 4.74 -17.93 18.65
CA ALA A 344 4.86 -17.21 17.41
C ALA A 344 3.47 -16.74 16.97
N ASP A 345 3.28 -15.43 16.89
CA ASP A 345 2.05 -14.80 16.46
C ASP A 345 2.24 -14.21 15.06
N PRO A 346 1.26 -14.28 14.15
CA PRO A 346 1.39 -13.69 12.82
C PRO A 346 1.52 -12.17 12.93
N ILE A 347 2.41 -11.59 12.11
CA ILE A 347 2.46 -10.15 11.83
C ILE A 347 1.50 -9.90 10.67
N TYR A 348 0.71 -8.84 10.77
CA TYR A 348 -0.20 -8.48 9.69
C TYR A 348 0.55 -7.68 8.63
N VAL A 349 0.86 -8.30 7.51
CA VAL A 349 1.47 -7.62 6.35
C VAL A 349 0.41 -6.74 5.69
N HIS A 350 0.55 -5.43 5.87
CA HIS A 350 -0.34 -4.42 5.30
C HIS A 350 0.35 -3.55 4.25
N ALA A 351 1.64 -3.71 4.05
CA ALA A 351 2.43 -3.01 3.03
C ALA A 351 1.80 -3.17 1.63
N LYS A 352 1.91 -2.13 0.81
CA LYS A 352 1.59 -2.13 -0.61
C LYS A 352 2.82 -1.63 -1.35
N LEU A 353 3.75 -2.54 -1.57
CA LEU A 353 5.07 -2.27 -2.12
C LEU A 353 5.44 -3.31 -3.17
N THR A 354 6.12 -2.87 -4.22
CA THR A 354 6.72 -3.79 -5.20
C THR A 354 8.06 -3.23 -5.67
N VAL A 355 9.08 -4.10 -5.68
CA VAL A 355 10.38 -3.86 -6.29
C VAL A 355 10.58 -4.83 -7.45
N ILE A 356 11.00 -4.34 -8.61
CA ILE A 356 11.30 -5.15 -9.79
C ILE A 356 12.73 -4.88 -10.23
N ASP A 357 13.54 -5.93 -10.31
CA ASP A 357 14.91 -5.93 -10.86
C ASP A 357 15.84 -4.88 -10.26
N ASP A 358 15.58 -4.41 -9.01
CA ASP A 358 16.25 -3.25 -8.38
C ASP A 358 16.22 -1.99 -9.26
N ALA A 359 15.27 -1.84 -10.16
CA ALA A 359 15.18 -0.76 -11.13
C ALA A 359 13.82 -0.06 -11.16
N TRP A 360 12.81 -0.63 -10.52
CA TRP A 360 11.47 -0.06 -10.39
C TRP A 360 10.93 -0.30 -8.98
N LEU A 361 10.35 0.76 -8.42
CA LEU A 361 9.76 0.75 -7.09
C LEU A 361 8.40 1.45 -7.10
N THR A 362 7.41 0.86 -6.45
CA THR A 362 6.17 1.52 -6.07
C THR A 362 5.86 1.29 -4.60
N ILE A 363 5.37 2.33 -3.93
CA ILE A 363 4.86 2.29 -2.55
C ILE A 363 3.60 3.13 -2.51
N GLY A 364 2.56 2.67 -1.81
CA GLY A 364 1.34 3.45 -1.67
C GLY A 364 0.24 2.76 -0.88
N SER A 365 -0.98 3.10 -1.21
CA SER A 365 -2.16 2.58 -0.53
C SER A 365 -2.87 1.44 -1.29
N ALA A 366 -2.56 1.26 -2.59
CA ALA A 366 -3.29 0.35 -3.46
C ALA A 366 -2.94 -1.11 -3.26
N ASN A 367 -3.92 -1.91 -2.92
CA ASN A 367 -3.82 -3.37 -2.93
C ASN A 367 -3.85 -3.93 -4.36
N LEU A 368 -3.28 -5.13 -4.54
CA LEU A 368 -3.35 -5.87 -5.80
C LEU A 368 -4.68 -6.65 -5.92
N ASN A 369 -5.77 -5.92 -5.79
CA ASN A 369 -7.13 -6.43 -5.88
C ASN A 369 -8.01 -5.59 -6.81
N GLU A 370 -9.22 -6.06 -7.09
CA GLU A 370 -10.18 -5.36 -7.96
C GLU A 370 -10.64 -4.03 -7.36
N HIS A 371 -10.74 -3.94 -6.02
CA HIS A 371 -11.16 -2.73 -5.34
C HIS A 371 -10.16 -1.60 -5.61
N SER A 372 -8.91 -1.76 -5.18
CA SER A 372 -7.88 -0.72 -5.30
C SER A 372 -7.51 -0.37 -6.73
N LEU A 373 -7.51 -1.36 -7.65
CA LEU A 373 -7.09 -1.11 -9.04
C LEU A 373 -8.18 -0.50 -9.91
N PHE A 374 -9.48 -0.62 -9.54
CA PHE A 374 -10.57 -0.19 -10.40
C PHE A 374 -11.64 0.68 -9.74
N ASN A 375 -11.83 0.61 -8.43
CA ASN A 375 -13.07 1.06 -7.81
C ASN A 375 -12.90 1.96 -6.58
N ASP A 376 -11.82 1.82 -5.81
CA ASP A 376 -11.49 2.67 -4.68
C ASP A 376 -10.63 3.86 -5.12
N THR A 377 -10.53 4.89 -4.29
CA THR A 377 -9.57 5.98 -4.52
C THR A 377 -8.26 5.64 -3.82
N GLU A 378 -7.18 5.57 -4.59
CA GLU A 378 -5.86 5.16 -4.13
C GLU A 378 -4.76 6.09 -4.63
N MET A 379 -3.63 6.10 -3.95
CA MET A 379 -2.43 6.83 -4.37
C MET A 379 -1.16 6.02 -4.10
N ASN A 380 -0.31 5.93 -5.12
CA ASN A 380 1.03 5.35 -5.03
C ASN A 380 2.08 6.32 -5.60
N ILE A 381 3.29 6.15 -5.14
CA ILE A 381 4.48 6.66 -5.83
C ILE A 381 5.02 5.59 -6.77
N VAL A 382 5.63 6.03 -7.86
CA VAL A 382 6.42 5.17 -8.77
C VAL A 382 7.75 5.86 -9.08
N THR A 383 8.84 5.09 -9.05
CA THR A 383 10.15 5.55 -9.47
C THR A 383 10.92 4.47 -10.20
N HIS A 384 11.81 4.88 -11.08
CA HIS A 384 12.82 4.05 -11.76
C HIS A 384 14.22 4.31 -11.22
N ASP A 385 14.35 4.85 -10.00
CA ASP A 385 15.65 5.06 -9.36
C ASP A 385 16.19 3.73 -8.82
N PRO A 386 17.28 3.19 -9.38
CA PRO A 386 17.78 1.88 -8.99
C PRO A 386 18.43 1.88 -7.61
N ALA A 387 18.97 3.01 -7.16
CA ALA A 387 19.58 3.10 -5.84
C ALA A 387 18.51 3.02 -4.75
N LEU A 388 17.42 3.78 -4.91
CA LEU A 388 16.29 3.75 -3.98
C LEU A 388 15.56 2.39 -3.98
N ALA A 389 15.34 1.80 -5.16
CA ALA A 389 14.71 0.48 -5.29
C ALA A 389 15.54 -0.62 -4.60
N ARG A 390 16.86 -0.64 -4.83
CA ARG A 390 17.78 -1.57 -4.19
C ARG A 390 17.89 -1.38 -2.68
N GLU A 391 18.06 -0.14 -2.22
CA GLU A 391 18.12 0.18 -0.80
C GLU A 391 16.85 -0.29 -0.08
N THR A 392 15.68 0.00 -0.65
CA THR A 392 14.39 -0.44 -0.10
C THR A 392 14.31 -1.96 0.02
N ARG A 393 14.68 -2.69 -1.03
CA ARG A 393 14.71 -4.16 -1.00
C ARG A 393 15.67 -4.67 0.08
N LEU A 394 16.88 -4.13 0.15
CA LEU A 394 17.89 -4.60 1.12
C LEU A 394 17.43 -4.37 2.56
N ARG A 395 16.83 -3.22 2.87
CA ARG A 395 16.28 -2.93 4.21
C ARG A 395 15.17 -3.90 4.58
N LEU A 396 14.20 -4.13 3.69
CA LEU A 396 13.11 -5.07 3.90
C LEU A 396 13.60 -6.53 4.04
N TRP A 397 14.52 -6.95 3.18
CA TRP A 397 15.06 -8.30 3.27
C TRP A 397 15.90 -8.50 4.54
N SER A 398 16.67 -7.50 4.95
CA SER A 398 17.41 -7.51 6.24
C SER A 398 16.46 -7.68 7.42
N GLU A 399 15.35 -6.97 7.41
CA GLU A 399 14.33 -7.08 8.44
C GLU A 399 13.67 -8.46 8.45
N HIS A 400 13.23 -8.96 7.29
CA HIS A 400 12.49 -10.22 7.19
C HIS A 400 13.37 -11.44 7.49
N LEU A 401 14.62 -11.42 7.00
CA LEU A 401 15.59 -12.51 7.17
C LEU A 401 16.35 -12.41 8.50
N GLU A 402 16.28 -11.26 9.19
CA GLU A 402 17.04 -10.96 10.42
C GLU A 402 18.56 -11.11 10.21
N LEU A 403 19.04 -10.64 9.05
CA LEU A 403 20.43 -10.66 8.64
C LEU A 403 20.94 -9.24 8.34
N PRO A 404 22.24 -8.97 8.55
CA PRO A 404 22.86 -7.71 8.16
C PRO A 404 22.70 -7.44 6.66
N ILE A 405 22.57 -6.18 6.27
CA ILE A 405 22.46 -5.76 4.85
C ILE A 405 23.68 -6.26 4.05
N ASP A 406 24.88 -6.21 4.64
CA ASP A 406 26.13 -6.64 3.96
C ASP A 406 26.09 -8.11 3.53
N ASP A 407 25.37 -8.98 4.25
CA ASP A 407 25.20 -10.38 3.88
C ASP A 407 24.23 -10.57 2.71
N LEU A 408 23.36 -9.58 2.45
CA LEU A 408 22.32 -9.58 1.44
C LEU A 408 22.66 -8.73 0.21
N ASP A 409 23.74 -7.90 0.32
CA ASP A 409 24.16 -6.99 -0.76
C ASP A 409 24.99 -7.71 -1.83
N ARG A 410 24.36 -8.65 -2.51
CA ARG A 410 24.88 -9.48 -3.59
C ARG A 410 23.78 -9.77 -4.61
N ASP A 411 24.01 -10.69 -5.54
CA ASP A 411 23.02 -11.05 -6.53
C ASP A 411 21.67 -11.43 -5.88
N PRO A 412 20.56 -10.77 -6.21
CA PRO A 412 19.27 -11.06 -5.61
C PRO A 412 18.82 -12.51 -5.77
N ILE A 413 19.12 -13.14 -6.90
CA ILE A 413 18.73 -14.53 -7.17
C ILE A 413 19.49 -15.49 -6.24
N ASP A 414 20.78 -15.22 -5.99
CA ASP A 414 21.55 -16.00 -5.03
C ASP A 414 20.98 -15.89 -3.61
N VAL A 415 20.58 -14.67 -3.17
CA VAL A 415 19.93 -14.47 -1.86
C VAL A 415 18.59 -15.22 -1.80
N ILE A 416 17.79 -15.16 -2.87
CA ILE A 416 16.49 -15.84 -2.92
C ILE A 416 16.66 -17.36 -2.78
N ASP A 417 17.54 -17.95 -3.59
CA ASP A 417 17.68 -19.40 -3.67
C ASP A 417 18.42 -19.99 -2.46
N ASN A 418 19.45 -19.29 -1.95
CA ASN A 418 20.35 -19.82 -0.93
C ASN A 418 20.12 -19.30 0.49
N ILE A 419 19.29 -18.24 0.68
CA ILE A 419 18.98 -17.69 2.01
C ILE A 419 17.47 -17.64 2.24
N TRP A 420 16.74 -16.90 1.40
CA TRP A 420 15.29 -16.69 1.59
C TRP A 420 14.50 -18.01 1.62
N LYS A 421 14.69 -18.82 0.59
CA LYS A 421 14.01 -20.11 0.43
C LYS A 421 14.35 -21.08 1.57
N PRO A 422 15.64 -21.37 1.88
CA PRO A 422 16.00 -22.25 2.98
C PRO A 422 15.43 -21.80 4.33
N ILE A 423 15.63 -20.53 4.70
CA ILE A 423 15.12 -20.00 5.98
C ILE A 423 13.60 -20.16 6.03
N SER A 424 12.87 -19.63 5.05
CA SER A 424 11.40 -19.65 5.09
C SER A 424 10.81 -21.06 5.10
N THR A 425 11.45 -22.01 4.42
CA THR A 425 11.02 -23.41 4.38
C THR A 425 11.28 -24.10 5.72
N GLU A 426 12.48 -23.91 6.31
CA GLU A 426 12.80 -24.44 7.64
C GLU A 426 11.81 -23.94 8.70
N GLN A 427 11.48 -22.65 8.71
CA GLN A 427 10.51 -22.09 9.66
C GLN A 427 9.12 -22.70 9.50
N LEU A 428 8.70 -23.01 8.28
CA LEU A 428 7.43 -23.71 8.05
C LEU A 428 7.45 -25.13 8.66
N GLU A 429 8.57 -25.87 8.52
CA GLU A 429 8.68 -27.21 9.10
C GLU A 429 8.76 -27.16 10.63
N LEU A 430 9.51 -26.23 11.23
CA LEU A 430 9.51 -26.00 12.69
C LEU A 430 8.10 -25.74 13.20
N ARG A 431 7.34 -24.88 12.50
CA ARG A 431 5.96 -24.56 12.87
C ARG A 431 5.03 -25.77 12.78
N LYS A 432 5.14 -26.58 11.72
CA LYS A 432 4.38 -27.85 11.59
C LYS A 432 4.70 -28.85 12.71
N ALA A 433 5.96 -28.87 13.15
CA ALA A 433 6.43 -29.71 14.23
C ALA A 433 6.10 -29.16 15.64
N GLY A 434 5.46 -27.98 15.74
CA GLY A 434 5.18 -27.31 17.02
C GLY A 434 6.45 -26.83 17.74
N GLN A 435 7.54 -26.62 17.01
CA GLN A 435 8.81 -26.14 17.54
C GLN A 435 8.91 -24.61 17.46
N PRO A 436 9.69 -23.97 18.36
CA PRO A 436 9.93 -22.54 18.30
C PRO A 436 10.58 -22.10 16.98
N LEU A 437 10.11 -21.01 16.42
CA LEU A 437 10.72 -20.39 15.23
C LEU A 437 12.04 -19.72 15.60
N THR A 438 13.03 -19.84 14.71
CA THR A 438 14.34 -19.16 14.82
C THR A 438 14.39 -17.86 14.00
N HIS A 439 13.57 -17.74 12.96
CA HIS A 439 13.42 -16.55 12.13
C HIS A 439 11.94 -16.19 11.95
N ARG A 440 11.67 -14.93 11.58
CA ARG A 440 10.29 -14.43 11.40
C ARG A 440 9.67 -14.80 10.05
N LEU A 441 10.50 -14.97 9.01
CA LEU A 441 10.05 -15.29 7.68
C LEU A 441 9.65 -16.75 7.57
N VAL A 442 8.39 -17.02 7.22
CA VAL A 442 7.84 -18.38 7.12
C VAL A 442 7.21 -18.57 5.74
N SER A 443 7.52 -19.65 5.05
CA SER A 443 6.83 -20.00 3.81
C SER A 443 5.33 -20.19 4.06
N LEU A 444 4.51 -19.63 3.18
CA LEU A 444 3.09 -19.93 3.15
C LEU A 444 2.89 -21.38 2.64
N PRO A 445 2.09 -22.19 3.32
CA PRO A 445 1.86 -23.56 2.90
C PRO A 445 1.18 -23.60 1.52
N ASN A 446 1.55 -24.60 0.71
CA ASN A 446 0.94 -24.84 -0.58
C ASN A 446 -0.58 -24.89 -0.48
N VAL A 447 -1.26 -24.06 -1.27
CA VAL A 447 -2.71 -23.99 -1.30
C VAL A 447 -3.22 -25.08 -2.24
N SER A 448 -4.16 -25.92 -1.75
CA SER A 448 -4.73 -26.96 -2.59
C SER A 448 -5.70 -26.37 -3.63
N LYS A 449 -5.70 -26.91 -4.85
CA LYS A 449 -6.65 -26.58 -5.94
C LYS A 449 -8.13 -26.65 -5.56
N ARG A 450 -8.48 -27.21 -4.40
CA ARG A 450 -9.87 -27.37 -3.94
C ARG A 450 -10.46 -26.08 -3.38
N SER A 451 -9.65 -25.17 -2.80
CA SER A 451 -10.17 -23.94 -2.20
C SER A 451 -10.68 -22.96 -3.26
N SER A 452 -10.02 -22.85 -4.43
CA SER A 452 -10.46 -21.97 -5.52
C SER A 452 -11.76 -22.39 -6.22
N ARG A 453 -12.16 -23.65 -6.09
CA ARG A 453 -13.38 -24.19 -6.75
C ARG A 453 -14.65 -24.14 -5.88
N LEU A 454 -14.52 -23.98 -4.56
CA LEU A 454 -15.63 -24.06 -3.61
C LEU A 454 -16.20 -22.70 -3.21
N LEU A 455 -15.47 -21.63 -3.41
CA LEU A 455 -15.84 -20.28 -2.98
C LEU A 455 -16.08 -19.42 -4.22
N GLY A 456 -17.33 -19.39 -4.63
CA GLY A 456 -17.76 -18.56 -5.75
C GLY A 456 -17.78 -17.07 -5.41
N PRO A 457 -18.25 -16.22 -6.32
CA PRO A 457 -17.99 -14.79 -6.49
C PRO A 457 -18.64 -13.84 -5.47
N THR A 458 -18.84 -14.26 -4.25
CA THR A 458 -19.49 -13.44 -3.21
C THR A 458 -18.52 -12.54 -2.43
N THR A 459 -17.22 -12.72 -2.60
CA THR A 459 -16.17 -12.01 -1.83
C THR A 459 -15.83 -10.63 -2.39
N GLY A 460 -16.08 -10.34 -3.67
CA GLY A 460 -15.93 -8.97 -4.25
C GLY A 460 -16.97 -7.95 -3.77
N LEU A 461 -17.78 -8.27 -2.76
CA LEU A 461 -18.80 -7.39 -2.16
C LEU A 461 -18.38 -6.77 -0.84
N ILE A 462 -17.18 -7.07 -0.34
CA ILE A 462 -16.73 -6.59 0.98
C ILE A 462 -15.79 -5.41 0.76
N VAL A 463 -16.07 -4.31 1.45
CA VAL A 463 -15.25 -3.10 1.47
C VAL A 463 -13.85 -3.45 2.00
N ASP A 464 -12.78 -2.99 1.31
CA ASP A 464 -11.41 -3.06 1.81
C ASP A 464 -11.30 -2.26 3.11
N GLY A 465 -10.85 -2.91 4.18
CA GLY A 465 -10.68 -2.31 5.48
C GLY A 465 -10.04 -3.27 6.46
#